data_9b8a2caa15808f56773dec6a3bb691ec
#
_entry.id   9b8a2caa15808f56773dec6a3bb691ec
#
_cell.length_a   1.000
_cell.length_b   1.000
_cell.length_c   1.000
_cell.angle_alpha   90.00
_cell.angle_beta   90.00
_cell.angle_gamma   90.00
#
_symmetry.space_group_name_H-M   'P 1'
#
loop_
_entity.id
_entity.type
_entity.pdbx_description
1 polymer ?
#
loop_
_entity_poly.entity_id
_entity_poly.type
_entity_poly.pdbx_seq_one_letter_code
_entity_poly.pdbx_strand_id
1 'polypeptide(L)'
;MVITVASFKGGVGKTTTAVHLAAHLQNLGPTMLVDGDPNRSSTEWARAGRLPFRVVTEREAALHAREFEHIVIDTKARPEEEDLKELARGCHLLVVPCTPDPLSLQALRLTIQALKGIGANRYRVLLTVVPPRPSRDGDDAREMLASLEVPVFGSSIRRLVAFQRAVLEGTTVDCVDDPRAKAGWDDYQAVGAEMTRVAVRVAA
;
A
#
# COMPACT_ATOMS: atom_id res chain seq x y z
N MET A 1 -6.23 12.86 5.73
CA MET A 1 -6.46 11.99 4.55
C MET A 1 -6.48 10.55 5.01
N VAL A 2 -7.39 9.70 4.48
CA VAL A 2 -7.45 8.26 4.82
C VAL A 2 -7.08 7.45 3.58
N ILE A 3 -6.06 6.61 3.69
CA ILE A 3 -5.58 5.69 2.64
C ILE A 3 -5.72 4.27 3.15
N THR A 4 -6.33 3.40 2.36
CA THR A 4 -6.46 1.99 2.71
C THR A 4 -5.62 1.14 1.75
N VAL A 5 -4.89 0.17 2.28
CA VAL A 5 -4.10 -0.78 1.48
C VAL A 5 -4.73 -2.16 1.62
N ALA A 6 -5.28 -2.70 0.54
CA ALA A 6 -5.98 -3.98 0.53
C ALA A 6 -5.64 -4.83 -0.69
N SER A 7 -5.65 -6.16 -0.52
CA SER A 7 -5.41 -7.12 -1.61
C SER A 7 -6.01 -8.48 -1.28
N PHE A 8 -6.52 -9.19 -2.30
CA PHE A 8 -7.03 -10.56 -2.17
C PHE A 8 -5.92 -11.64 -2.13
N LYS A 9 -4.66 -11.27 -2.34
CA LYS A 9 -3.53 -12.19 -2.28
C LYS A 9 -2.56 -11.83 -1.16
N GLY A 10 -2.05 -12.83 -0.44
CA GLY A 10 -0.95 -12.68 0.51
C GLY A 10 0.39 -12.49 -0.21
N GLY A 11 1.36 -11.83 0.44
CA GLY A 11 2.73 -11.69 -0.07
C GLY A 11 2.92 -10.65 -1.18
N VAL A 12 1.93 -9.85 -1.52
CA VAL A 12 2.02 -8.79 -2.53
C VAL A 12 2.55 -7.45 -1.98
N GLY A 13 3.08 -7.42 -0.78
CA GLY A 13 3.66 -6.21 -0.18
C GLY A 13 2.66 -5.22 0.42
N LYS A 14 1.49 -5.66 0.91
CA LYS A 14 0.52 -4.78 1.58
C LYS A 14 1.13 -4.01 2.73
N THR A 15 1.62 -4.71 3.76
CA THR A 15 2.24 -4.09 4.93
C THR A 15 3.43 -3.22 4.56
N THR A 16 4.29 -3.69 3.64
CA THR A 16 5.42 -2.89 3.14
C THR A 16 4.91 -1.58 2.51
N THR A 17 3.85 -1.65 1.71
CA THR A 17 3.24 -0.48 1.09
C THR A 17 2.63 0.44 2.14
N ALA A 18 1.87 -0.09 3.10
CA ALA A 18 1.24 0.70 4.17
C ALA A 18 2.29 1.46 5.01
N VAL A 19 3.36 0.78 5.43
CA VAL A 19 4.47 1.38 6.20
C VAL A 19 5.14 2.52 5.44
N HIS A 20 5.48 2.32 4.16
CA HIS A 20 6.21 3.33 3.39
C HIS A 20 5.31 4.49 2.93
N LEU A 21 4.02 4.25 2.68
CA LEU A 21 3.06 5.34 2.43
C LEU A 21 2.78 6.16 3.69
N ALA A 22 2.72 5.51 4.87
CA ALA A 22 2.62 6.22 6.14
C ALA A 22 3.86 7.09 6.40
N ALA A 23 5.06 6.58 6.11
CA ALA A 23 6.29 7.36 6.22
C ALA A 23 6.33 8.55 5.23
N HIS A 24 5.83 8.37 4.00
CA HIS A 24 5.68 9.46 3.05
C HIS A 24 4.73 10.55 3.59
N LEU A 25 3.56 10.14 4.09
CA LEU A 25 2.56 11.08 4.63
C LEU A 25 3.03 11.77 5.90
N GLN A 26 3.82 11.10 6.74
CA GLN A 26 4.41 11.70 7.95
C GLN A 26 5.29 12.92 7.63
N ASN A 27 5.90 12.98 6.45
CA ASN A 27 6.63 14.18 6.00
C ASN A 27 5.69 15.35 5.63
N LEU A 28 4.40 15.10 5.48
CA LEU A 28 3.38 16.09 5.13
C LEU A 28 2.55 16.53 6.34
N GLY A 29 2.43 15.68 7.36
CA GLY A 29 1.70 15.96 8.58
C GLY A 29 1.61 14.74 9.51
N PRO A 30 1.13 14.92 10.75
CA PRO A 30 0.98 13.83 11.70
C PRO A 30 0.22 12.64 11.11
N THR A 31 0.85 11.47 11.10
CA THR A 31 0.33 10.27 10.44
C THR A 31 0.24 9.09 11.40
N MET A 32 -0.84 8.33 11.28
CA MET A 32 -1.10 7.09 12.01
C MET A 32 -1.24 5.93 11.02
N LEU A 33 -0.60 4.80 11.31
CA LEU A 33 -0.83 3.52 10.63
C LEU A 33 -1.72 2.64 11.50
N VAL A 34 -2.85 2.22 10.98
CA VAL A 34 -3.78 1.29 11.63
C VAL A 34 -3.49 -0.13 11.13
N ASP A 35 -3.15 -1.01 12.05
CA ASP A 35 -2.93 -2.44 11.80
C ASP A 35 -4.26 -3.21 11.89
N GLY A 36 -4.89 -3.44 10.77
CA GLY A 36 -6.13 -4.22 10.61
C GLY A 36 -5.88 -5.69 10.20
N ASP A 37 -4.63 -6.14 10.12
CA ASP A 37 -4.32 -7.55 9.84
C ASP A 37 -4.32 -8.36 11.16
N PRO A 38 -5.05 -9.48 11.25
CA PRO A 38 -5.00 -10.38 12.40
C PRO A 38 -3.58 -10.87 12.74
N ASN A 39 -2.69 -10.96 11.75
CA ASN A 39 -1.30 -11.34 11.94
C ASN A 39 -0.44 -10.25 12.58
N ARG A 40 -0.98 -9.04 12.75
CA ARG A 40 -0.29 -7.90 13.38
C ARG A 40 1.07 -7.56 12.78
N SER A 41 1.20 -7.68 11.46
CA SER A 41 2.47 -7.49 10.76
C SER A 41 3.03 -6.07 10.89
N SER A 42 2.18 -5.05 10.80
CA SER A 42 2.58 -3.65 11.00
C SER A 42 2.97 -3.35 12.45
N THR A 43 2.24 -3.94 13.42
CA THR A 43 2.53 -3.83 14.86
C THR A 43 3.87 -4.49 15.19
N GLU A 44 4.13 -5.68 14.63
CA GLU A 44 5.40 -6.37 14.81
C GLU A 44 6.57 -5.58 14.22
N TRP A 45 6.38 -5.04 13.01
CA TRP A 45 7.38 -4.17 12.39
C TRP A 45 7.71 -2.95 13.26
N ALA A 46 6.71 -2.36 13.93
CA ALA A 46 6.88 -1.19 14.79
C ALA A 46 7.56 -1.46 16.14
N ARG A 47 7.72 -2.73 16.55
CA ARG A 47 8.27 -3.09 17.89
C ARG A 47 9.66 -2.53 18.17
N ALA A 48 10.49 -2.35 17.17
CA ALA A 48 11.81 -1.76 17.32
C ALA A 48 11.77 -0.25 17.63
N GLY A 49 10.61 0.41 17.49
CA GLY A 49 10.41 1.83 17.78
C GLY A 49 11.13 2.78 16.82
N ARG A 50 11.48 2.32 15.61
CA ARG A 50 12.26 3.10 14.63
C ARG A 50 11.42 3.68 13.48
N LEU A 51 10.10 3.44 13.46
CA LEU A 51 9.20 4.04 12.48
C LEU A 51 8.90 5.50 12.86
N PRO A 52 8.86 6.44 11.90
CA PRO A 52 8.67 7.87 12.17
C PRO A 52 7.23 8.26 12.48
N PHE A 53 6.29 7.33 12.47
CA PHE A 53 4.86 7.53 12.72
C PHE A 53 4.34 6.53 13.77
N ARG A 54 3.14 6.79 14.28
CA ARG A 54 2.50 5.90 15.27
C ARG A 54 1.80 4.73 14.56
N VAL A 55 2.01 3.51 15.07
CA VAL A 55 1.25 2.31 14.68
C VAL A 55 0.30 1.97 15.82
N VAL A 56 -0.97 1.70 15.47
CA VAL A 56 -2.03 1.38 16.43
C VAL A 56 -2.87 0.21 15.89
N THR A 57 -3.55 -0.47 16.79
CA THR A 57 -4.57 -1.45 16.42
C THR A 57 -5.88 -0.76 16.04
N GLU A 58 -6.80 -1.48 15.35
CA GLU A 58 -8.13 -0.94 15.01
C GLU A 58 -8.90 -0.46 16.25
N ARG A 59 -8.73 -1.14 17.40
CA ARG A 59 -9.40 -0.78 18.66
C ARG A 59 -8.90 0.56 19.21
N GLU A 60 -7.62 0.86 19.03
CA GLU A 60 -6.99 2.09 19.48
C GLU A 60 -7.20 3.25 18.52
N ALA A 61 -7.42 2.93 17.23
CA ALA A 61 -7.53 3.93 16.18
C ALA A 61 -8.60 4.98 16.46
N ALA A 62 -9.78 4.57 16.95
CA ALA A 62 -10.89 5.48 17.27
C ALA A 62 -10.54 6.47 18.39
N LEU A 63 -9.68 6.09 19.34
CA LEU A 63 -9.25 6.94 20.45
C LEU A 63 -8.31 8.05 20.01
N HIS A 64 -7.50 7.77 18.97
CA HIS A 64 -6.42 8.64 18.52
C HIS A 64 -6.67 9.36 17.20
N ALA A 65 -7.70 8.99 16.43
CA ALA A 65 -7.91 9.47 15.06
C ALA A 65 -7.89 11.01 14.93
N ARG A 66 -8.30 11.74 15.97
CA ARG A 66 -8.34 13.21 15.97
C ARG A 66 -6.97 13.88 16.15
N GLU A 67 -5.96 13.12 16.54
CA GLU A 67 -4.59 13.61 16.75
C GLU A 67 -3.79 13.62 15.42
N PHE A 68 -4.33 13.02 14.35
CA PHE A 68 -3.63 12.80 13.10
C PHE A 68 -4.35 13.39 11.89
N GLU A 69 -3.57 13.98 10.99
CA GLU A 69 -4.07 14.51 9.71
C GLU A 69 -4.19 13.40 8.66
N HIS A 70 -3.36 12.37 8.78
CA HIS A 70 -3.31 11.25 7.86
C HIS A 70 -3.46 9.92 8.57
N ILE A 71 -4.25 9.02 7.98
CA ILE A 71 -4.46 7.67 8.46
C ILE A 71 -4.19 6.71 7.30
N VAL A 72 -3.30 5.75 7.51
CA VAL A 72 -3.10 4.63 6.59
C VAL A 72 -3.63 3.37 7.27
N ILE A 73 -4.37 2.54 6.54
CA ILE A 73 -4.94 1.30 7.04
C ILE A 73 -4.31 0.13 6.30
N ASP A 74 -3.57 -0.72 7.03
CA ASP A 74 -3.07 -2.02 6.55
C ASP A 74 -4.12 -3.08 6.85
N THR A 75 -4.67 -3.73 5.83
CA THR A 75 -5.80 -4.66 5.99
C THR A 75 -5.36 -6.12 5.95
N LYS A 76 -6.22 -7.01 6.46
CA LYS A 76 -6.06 -8.45 6.25
C LYS A 76 -6.00 -8.80 4.76
N ALA A 77 -5.35 -9.93 4.44
CA ALA A 77 -5.45 -10.51 3.10
C ALA A 77 -6.86 -11.10 2.90
N ARG A 78 -7.38 -10.98 1.68
CA ARG A 78 -8.71 -11.49 1.29
C ARG A 78 -9.83 -10.95 2.18
N PRO A 79 -10.08 -9.62 2.16
CA PRO A 79 -11.25 -9.06 2.81
C PRO A 79 -12.52 -9.69 2.21
N GLU A 80 -13.54 -9.88 3.01
CA GLU A 80 -14.87 -10.27 2.52
C GLU A 80 -15.46 -9.12 1.70
N GLU A 81 -16.49 -9.40 0.91
CA GLU A 81 -17.08 -8.39 0.01
C GLU A 81 -17.64 -7.19 0.79
N GLU A 82 -18.26 -7.44 1.94
CA GLU A 82 -18.73 -6.37 2.84
C GLU A 82 -17.59 -5.55 3.41
N ASP A 83 -16.53 -6.20 3.90
CA ASP A 83 -15.32 -5.50 4.39
C ASP A 83 -14.74 -4.60 3.28
N LEU A 84 -14.62 -5.15 2.06
CA LEU A 84 -14.08 -4.41 0.93
C LEU A 84 -14.93 -3.17 0.59
N LYS A 85 -16.25 -3.29 0.68
CA LYS A 85 -17.20 -2.19 0.47
C LYS A 85 -17.02 -1.09 1.51
N GLU A 86 -16.91 -1.46 2.77
CA GLU A 86 -16.68 -0.51 3.86
C GLU A 86 -15.33 0.19 3.72
N LEU A 87 -14.26 -0.57 3.45
CA LEU A 87 -12.92 -0.06 3.21
C LEU A 87 -12.86 0.91 2.02
N ALA A 88 -13.52 0.56 0.91
CA ALA A 88 -13.53 1.40 -0.28
C ALA A 88 -14.35 2.69 -0.08
N ARG A 89 -15.40 2.65 0.74
CA ARG A 89 -16.24 3.83 1.06
C ARG A 89 -15.59 4.73 2.11
N GLY A 90 -14.89 4.12 3.07
CA GLY A 90 -14.29 4.81 4.21
C GLY A 90 -12.97 5.52 3.92
N CYS A 91 -12.40 5.37 2.71
CA CYS A 91 -11.11 5.96 2.38
C CYS A 91 -11.18 6.99 1.24
N HIS A 92 -10.18 7.86 1.18
CA HIS A 92 -9.98 8.79 0.06
C HIS A 92 -9.41 8.06 -1.16
N LEU A 93 -8.58 7.03 -0.94
CA LEU A 93 -8.05 6.17 -1.98
C LEU A 93 -7.77 4.78 -1.42
N LEU A 94 -8.21 3.75 -2.15
CA LEU A 94 -7.85 2.35 -1.92
C LEU A 94 -6.65 2.00 -2.81
N VAL A 95 -5.52 1.70 -2.20
CA VAL A 95 -4.32 1.21 -2.88
C VAL A 95 -4.37 -0.31 -2.92
N VAL A 96 -4.25 -0.89 -4.12
CA VAL A 96 -4.32 -2.34 -4.34
C VAL A 96 -2.96 -2.85 -4.83
N PRO A 97 -2.07 -3.30 -3.92
CA PRO A 97 -0.79 -3.88 -4.31
C PRO A 97 -0.98 -5.20 -5.07
N CYS A 98 -0.20 -5.37 -6.13
CA CYS A 98 -0.17 -6.57 -6.95
C CYS A 98 1.24 -6.83 -7.49
N THR A 99 1.71 -8.05 -7.39
CA THR A 99 2.95 -8.47 -8.07
C THR A 99 2.67 -8.84 -9.52
N PRO A 100 3.62 -8.63 -10.47
CA PRO A 100 3.38 -8.85 -11.90
C PRO A 100 3.45 -10.34 -12.31
N ASP A 101 3.16 -11.26 -11.40
CA ASP A 101 3.09 -12.70 -11.70
C ASP A 101 1.66 -13.14 -12.07
N PRO A 102 1.49 -14.20 -12.87
CA PRO A 102 0.18 -14.63 -13.38
C PRO A 102 -0.86 -14.90 -12.28
N LEU A 103 -0.46 -15.52 -11.16
CA LEU A 103 -1.37 -15.84 -10.07
C LEU A 103 -1.84 -14.58 -9.32
N SER A 104 -0.97 -13.59 -9.18
CA SER A 104 -1.33 -12.29 -8.58
C SER A 104 -2.28 -11.51 -9.48
N LEU A 105 -2.02 -11.50 -10.78
CA LEU A 105 -2.88 -10.84 -11.76
C LEU A 105 -4.27 -11.52 -11.84
N GLN A 106 -4.34 -12.85 -11.72
CA GLN A 106 -5.61 -13.56 -11.62
C GLN A 106 -6.39 -13.17 -10.35
N ALA A 107 -5.73 -13.13 -9.20
CA ALA A 107 -6.35 -12.70 -7.95
C ALA A 107 -6.79 -11.23 -8.01
N LEU A 108 -6.01 -10.37 -8.65
CA LEU A 108 -6.35 -8.98 -8.89
C LEU A 108 -7.64 -8.82 -9.72
N ARG A 109 -7.85 -9.65 -10.75
CA ARG A 109 -9.11 -9.63 -11.52
C ARG A 109 -10.33 -9.82 -10.62
N LEU A 110 -10.28 -10.75 -9.68
CA LEU A 110 -11.38 -10.96 -8.72
C LEU A 110 -11.57 -9.72 -7.83
N THR A 111 -10.46 -9.12 -7.35
CA THR A 111 -10.51 -7.86 -6.59
C THR A 111 -11.21 -6.75 -7.39
N ILE A 112 -10.81 -6.56 -8.65
CA ILE A 112 -11.39 -5.52 -9.52
C ILE A 112 -12.86 -5.79 -9.83
N GLN A 113 -13.23 -7.04 -10.06
CA GLN A 113 -14.64 -7.41 -10.26
C GLN A 113 -15.48 -7.09 -9.04
N ALA A 114 -15.01 -7.42 -7.83
CA ALA A 114 -15.70 -7.08 -6.58
C ALA A 114 -15.80 -5.56 -6.40
N LEU A 115 -14.71 -4.79 -6.62
CA LEU A 115 -14.72 -3.33 -6.55
C LEU A 115 -15.70 -2.70 -7.56
N LYS A 116 -15.73 -3.18 -8.80
CA LYS A 116 -16.70 -2.72 -9.81
C LYS A 116 -18.14 -3.09 -9.41
N GLY A 117 -18.36 -4.30 -8.87
CA GLY A 117 -19.67 -4.76 -8.40
C GLY A 117 -20.28 -3.87 -7.30
N ILE A 118 -19.45 -3.34 -6.41
CA ILE A 118 -19.89 -2.41 -5.35
C ILE A 118 -19.87 -0.93 -5.79
N GLY A 119 -19.56 -0.63 -7.05
CA GLY A 119 -19.48 0.73 -7.58
C GLY A 119 -18.30 1.55 -7.06
N ALA A 120 -17.23 0.90 -6.57
CA ALA A 120 -16.05 1.60 -6.09
C ALA A 120 -15.28 2.22 -7.27
N ASN A 121 -14.95 3.51 -7.17
CA ASN A 121 -14.22 4.27 -8.17
C ASN A 121 -12.95 4.93 -7.62
N ARG A 122 -12.72 4.84 -6.31
CA ARG A 122 -11.59 5.43 -5.60
C ARG A 122 -10.51 4.39 -5.30
N TYR A 123 -10.08 3.65 -6.31
CA TYR A 123 -9.00 2.68 -6.14
C TYR A 123 -7.93 2.84 -7.23
N ARG A 124 -6.73 2.37 -6.93
CA ARG A 124 -5.63 2.33 -7.89
C ARG A 124 -4.72 1.14 -7.60
N VAL A 125 -4.37 0.40 -8.64
CA VAL A 125 -3.45 -0.75 -8.55
C VAL A 125 -2.02 -0.24 -8.47
N LEU A 126 -1.24 -0.80 -7.54
CA LEU A 126 0.20 -0.58 -7.41
C LEU A 126 0.95 -1.86 -7.77
N LEU A 127 1.72 -1.83 -8.85
CA LEU A 127 2.63 -2.93 -9.16
C LEU A 127 3.80 -2.92 -8.17
N THR A 128 3.98 -4.02 -7.46
CA THR A 128 4.98 -4.21 -6.41
C THR A 128 5.88 -5.39 -6.74
N VAL A 129 7.05 -5.45 -6.09
CA VAL A 129 8.03 -6.55 -6.26
C VAL A 129 8.37 -6.76 -7.74
N VAL A 130 8.40 -5.66 -8.50
CA VAL A 130 8.69 -5.70 -9.94
C VAL A 130 10.14 -6.15 -10.15
N PRO A 131 10.36 -7.24 -10.90
CA PRO A 131 11.71 -7.73 -11.16
C PRO A 131 12.52 -6.73 -11.99
N PRO A 132 13.86 -6.72 -11.82
CA PRO A 132 14.72 -5.87 -12.63
C PRO A 132 14.78 -6.34 -14.08
N ARG A 133 15.18 -5.45 -14.99
CA ARG A 133 15.51 -5.85 -16.35
C ARG A 133 16.60 -6.94 -16.35
N PRO A 134 16.56 -7.89 -17.30
CA PRO A 134 15.81 -7.87 -18.56
C PRO A 134 14.35 -8.37 -18.49
N SER A 135 13.82 -8.72 -17.30
CA SER A 135 12.40 -9.12 -17.18
C SER A 135 11.47 -8.01 -17.67
N ARG A 136 10.44 -8.40 -18.42
CA ARG A 136 9.36 -7.52 -18.89
C ARG A 136 8.07 -7.66 -18.08
N ASP A 137 8.06 -8.49 -17.04
CA ASP A 137 6.83 -8.83 -16.29
C ASP A 137 6.08 -7.58 -15.81
N GLY A 138 6.81 -6.54 -15.38
CA GLY A 138 6.20 -5.28 -14.95
C GLY A 138 5.57 -4.49 -16.09
N ASP A 139 6.23 -4.44 -17.25
CA ASP A 139 5.73 -3.75 -18.45
C ASP A 139 4.50 -4.49 -18.99
N ASP A 140 4.58 -5.82 -19.13
CA ASP A 140 3.50 -6.67 -19.64
C ASP A 140 2.26 -6.63 -18.73
N ALA A 141 2.46 -6.65 -17.40
CA ALA A 141 1.37 -6.49 -16.43
C ALA A 141 0.69 -5.12 -16.57
N ARG A 142 1.47 -4.05 -16.76
CA ARG A 142 0.94 -2.70 -16.96
C ARG A 142 0.12 -2.59 -18.23
N GLU A 143 0.63 -3.13 -19.35
CA GLU A 143 -0.08 -3.16 -20.64
C GLU A 143 -1.40 -3.93 -20.53
N MET A 144 -1.38 -5.11 -19.87
CA MET A 144 -2.59 -5.89 -19.62
C MET A 144 -3.62 -5.12 -18.79
N LEU A 145 -3.20 -4.48 -17.69
CA LEU A 145 -4.11 -3.71 -16.85
C LEU A 145 -4.67 -2.49 -17.57
N ALA A 146 -3.88 -1.84 -18.40
CA ALA A 146 -4.33 -0.72 -19.24
C ALA A 146 -5.39 -1.18 -20.27
N SER A 147 -5.21 -2.34 -20.90
CA SER A 147 -6.20 -2.90 -21.85
C SER A 147 -7.55 -3.26 -21.19
N LEU A 148 -7.56 -3.45 -19.86
CA LEU A 148 -8.76 -3.71 -19.05
C LEU A 148 -9.32 -2.42 -18.40
N GLU A 149 -8.80 -1.26 -18.76
CA GLU A 149 -9.17 0.05 -18.19
C GLU A 149 -9.09 0.09 -16.66
N VAL A 150 -8.13 -0.66 -16.09
CA VAL A 150 -7.89 -0.67 -14.65
C VAL A 150 -6.98 0.50 -14.28
N PRO A 151 -7.36 1.36 -13.31
CA PRO A 151 -6.53 2.46 -12.89
C PRO A 151 -5.27 1.95 -12.17
N VAL A 152 -4.09 2.24 -12.72
CA VAL A 152 -2.78 1.82 -12.21
C VAL A 152 -1.95 3.06 -11.87
N PHE A 153 -1.13 3.00 -10.81
CA PHE A 153 -0.12 4.01 -10.54
C PHE A 153 0.90 4.07 -11.69
N GLY A 154 1.33 5.27 -12.05
CA GLY A 154 2.40 5.47 -13.04
C GLY A 154 3.74 4.88 -12.56
N SER A 155 4.02 5.01 -11.25
CA SER A 155 5.18 4.43 -10.59
C SER A 155 4.92 2.99 -10.13
N SER A 156 5.98 2.22 -9.91
CA SER A 156 5.92 0.85 -9.37
C SER A 156 7.03 0.63 -8.36
N ILE A 157 6.88 -0.39 -7.51
CA ILE A 157 7.88 -0.74 -6.49
C ILE A 157 8.72 -1.90 -6.98
N ARG A 158 10.01 -1.66 -7.16
CA ARG A 158 10.98 -2.67 -7.58
C ARG A 158 11.21 -3.73 -6.51
N ARG A 159 11.63 -4.92 -6.91
CA ARG A 159 12.03 -5.99 -6.00
C ARG A 159 13.43 -5.71 -5.45
N LEU A 160 13.52 -5.43 -4.14
CA LEU A 160 14.79 -5.19 -3.43
C LEU A 160 14.84 -5.98 -2.13
N VAL A 161 16.03 -6.49 -1.80
CA VAL A 161 16.34 -7.12 -0.51
C VAL A 161 16.28 -6.08 0.63
N ALA A 162 16.55 -4.82 0.33
CA ALA A 162 16.49 -3.72 1.29
C ALA A 162 15.14 -3.65 2.03
N PHE A 163 14.02 -3.98 1.37
CA PHE A 163 12.72 -4.03 2.04
C PHE A 163 12.63 -5.13 3.10
N GLN A 164 13.27 -6.30 2.87
CA GLN A 164 13.32 -7.36 3.88
C GLN A 164 14.17 -6.95 5.08
N ARG A 165 15.29 -6.25 4.84
CA ARG A 165 16.13 -5.68 5.91
C ARG A 165 15.37 -4.65 6.71
N ALA A 166 14.60 -3.76 6.07
CA ALA A 166 13.78 -2.77 6.74
C ALA A 166 12.78 -3.40 7.71
N VAL A 167 12.15 -4.54 7.32
CA VAL A 167 11.29 -5.31 8.24
C VAL A 167 12.07 -5.82 9.44
N LEU A 168 13.23 -6.46 9.22
CA LEU A 168 14.05 -7.03 10.29
C LEU A 168 14.58 -5.97 11.26
N GLU A 169 14.89 -4.79 10.75
CA GLU A 169 15.42 -3.67 11.54
C GLU A 169 14.31 -2.80 12.17
N GLY A 170 13.04 -3.05 11.84
CA GLY A 170 11.89 -2.28 12.33
C GLY A 170 11.90 -0.81 11.88
N THR A 171 12.38 -0.54 10.66
CA THR A 171 12.53 0.82 10.11
C THR A 171 12.00 0.92 8.68
N THR A 172 12.08 2.08 8.06
CA THR A 172 11.78 2.29 6.63
C THR A 172 12.99 1.97 5.76
N VAL A 173 12.77 1.74 4.45
CA VAL A 173 13.81 1.27 3.54
C VAL A 173 14.97 2.24 3.39
N ASP A 174 14.74 3.54 3.49
CA ASP A 174 15.76 4.59 3.40
C ASP A 174 16.74 4.60 4.59
N CYS A 175 16.34 3.98 5.71
CA CYS A 175 17.16 3.91 6.93
C CYS A 175 18.03 2.64 7.03
N VAL A 176 17.95 1.71 6.06
CA VAL A 176 18.79 0.50 6.06
C VAL A 176 20.10 0.72 5.33
N ASP A 177 21.15 0.05 5.82
CA ASP A 177 22.46 0.05 5.14
C ASP A 177 22.45 -0.91 3.95
N ASP A 178 21.92 -0.40 2.83
CA ASP A 178 21.90 -1.11 1.55
C ASP A 178 22.10 -0.11 0.41
N PRO A 179 23.01 -0.37 -0.55
CA PRO A 179 23.30 0.55 -1.67
C PRO A 179 22.08 0.90 -2.53
N ARG A 180 21.03 0.07 -2.50
CA ARG A 180 19.78 0.27 -3.24
C ARG A 180 18.62 0.77 -2.37
N ALA A 181 18.84 1.02 -1.08
CA ALA A 181 17.82 1.51 -0.15
C ALA A 181 17.17 2.81 -0.67
N LYS A 182 18.02 3.76 -1.08
CA LYS A 182 17.55 5.02 -1.67
C LYS A 182 16.63 4.80 -2.88
N ALA A 183 16.96 3.87 -3.77
CA ALA A 183 16.13 3.59 -4.94
C ALA A 183 14.75 3.03 -4.56
N GLY A 184 14.68 2.18 -3.53
CA GLY A 184 13.41 1.70 -2.99
C GLY A 184 12.59 2.80 -2.34
N TRP A 185 13.23 3.73 -1.65
CA TRP A 185 12.58 4.91 -1.09
C TRP A 185 12.05 5.85 -2.17
N ASP A 186 12.86 6.14 -3.19
CA ASP A 186 12.46 6.98 -4.33
C ASP A 186 11.21 6.41 -5.04
N ASP A 187 11.08 5.08 -5.16
CA ASP A 187 9.87 4.44 -5.70
C ASP A 187 8.64 4.80 -4.85
N TYR A 188 8.72 4.67 -3.52
CA TYR A 188 7.60 5.01 -2.64
C TYR A 188 7.33 6.51 -2.57
N GLN A 189 8.34 7.36 -2.69
CA GLN A 189 8.13 8.82 -2.79
C GLN A 189 7.35 9.17 -4.05
N ALA A 190 7.68 8.56 -5.19
CA ALA A 190 6.96 8.77 -6.44
C ALA A 190 5.50 8.31 -6.36
N VAL A 191 5.26 7.12 -5.79
CA VAL A 191 3.90 6.58 -5.54
C VAL A 191 3.14 7.47 -4.56
N GLY A 192 3.77 7.90 -3.46
CA GLY A 192 3.16 8.77 -2.46
C GLY A 192 2.75 10.12 -3.02
N ALA A 193 3.59 10.74 -3.84
CA ALA A 193 3.27 11.99 -4.51
C ALA A 193 2.10 11.85 -5.50
N GLU A 194 2.03 10.73 -6.24
CA GLU A 194 0.89 10.42 -7.12
C GLU A 194 -0.38 10.16 -6.31
N MET A 195 -0.29 9.36 -5.24
CA MET A 195 -1.37 9.05 -4.31
C MET A 195 -2.01 10.33 -3.74
N THR A 196 -1.19 11.24 -3.23
CA THR A 196 -1.65 12.50 -2.64
C THR A 196 -2.42 13.34 -3.66
N ARG A 197 -1.90 13.47 -4.88
CA ARG A 197 -2.59 14.20 -5.96
C ARG A 197 -3.95 13.59 -6.32
N VAL A 198 -4.04 12.26 -6.36
CA VAL A 198 -5.28 11.55 -6.68
C VAL A 198 -6.29 11.68 -5.55
N ALA A 199 -5.87 11.46 -4.29
CA ALA A 199 -6.74 11.53 -3.13
C ALA A 199 -7.33 12.94 -2.90
N VAL A 200 -6.55 13.99 -3.12
CA VAL A 200 -7.03 15.39 -3.00
C VAL A 200 -8.08 15.72 -4.07
N ARG A 201 -7.90 15.26 -5.33
CA ARG A 201 -8.87 15.49 -6.41
C ARG A 201 -10.22 14.83 -6.17
N VAL A 202 -10.26 13.79 -5.36
CA VAL A 202 -11.49 13.05 -5.03
C VAL A 202 -12.22 13.68 -3.85
N ALA A 203 -11.53 14.44 -3.01
CA ALA A 203 -12.11 15.14 -1.86
C ALA A 203 -12.70 16.53 -2.20
N ALA A 204 -12.37 17.05 -3.38
CA ALA A 204 -12.87 18.32 -3.92
C ALA A 204 -14.11 18.10 -4.81
#